data_8efae280f8b86f6e5f215e31d3184d3c
#
_entry.id   8efae280f8b86f6e5f215e31d3184d3c
#
_cell.length_a   1.000
_cell.length_b   1.000
_cell.length_c   1.000
_cell.angle_alpha   90.00
_cell.angle_beta   90.00
_cell.angle_gamma   90.00
#
_symmetry.space_group_name_H-M   'P 1'
#
loop_
_entity.id
_entity.type
_entity.pdbx_description
1 polymer ?
#
loop_
_entity_poly.entity_id
_entity_poly.type
_entity_poly.pdbx_seq_one_letter_code
_entity_poly.pdbx_strand_id
1 'polypeptide(L)'
;KRRGLLFAEERYEHDYPFCWRCDTPLLYYARQAWWVKMSALKKQLAANNANINWIPGHLKAGRFGEFLREVRDWAFSRERYWGTPLPVWQCKACEVPTVVGSLAELDRLDIAPTTLILMRHGQALHNVKDLVSPLPEHDKDNVLTEQGKHDVRATAKRLKKETIDAIVASPSFRAQRTAALIASEIGIQSIETITTLNDIYVGGFEGHPVSEFRQYFGSLSDRFSKKPKGAENLREVRGRMMEAVAAIREKYAGKCVLVVTHGDPSWVLMAAVEGLPEASYGAARYLKPGEFHKVRLHNWPYNGGGELDLHRPYVDAVRL
;
A
#
# COMPACT_ATOMS: atom_id res chain seq x y z
N LYS A 1 30.96 1.40 -45.19
CA LYS A 1 32.02 1.16 -46.23
C LYS A 1 33.36 0.82 -45.56
N ARG A 2 33.97 1.69 -44.73
CA ARG A 2 35.31 1.48 -44.09
C ARG A 2 35.43 0.18 -43.25
N ARG A 3 34.35 -0.34 -42.70
CA ARG A 3 34.36 -1.57 -41.85
C ARG A 3 33.93 -2.85 -42.58
N GLY A 4 33.69 -2.78 -43.91
CA GLY A 4 33.22 -3.93 -44.71
C GLY A 4 31.83 -4.47 -44.33
N LEU A 5 31.06 -3.72 -43.53
CA LEU A 5 29.75 -4.15 -43.00
C LEU A 5 28.58 -3.67 -43.86
N LEU A 6 28.84 -2.87 -44.89
CA LEU A 6 27.81 -2.40 -45.81
C LEU A 6 27.66 -3.39 -46.97
N PHE A 7 26.51 -4.06 -47.04
CA PHE A 7 26.22 -5.05 -48.07
C PHE A 7 25.83 -4.40 -49.39
N ALA A 8 24.89 -3.46 -49.35
CA ALA A 8 24.45 -2.73 -50.53
C ALA A 8 23.97 -1.33 -50.11
N GLU A 9 24.01 -0.40 -51.04
CA GLU A 9 23.46 0.94 -50.91
C GLU A 9 22.75 1.29 -52.21
N GLU A 10 21.43 1.49 -52.13
CA GLU A 10 20.58 1.85 -53.28
C GLU A 10 19.83 3.14 -52.95
N ARG A 11 19.60 3.97 -53.95
CA ARG A 11 18.70 5.09 -53.84
C ARG A 11 17.29 4.65 -54.15
N TYR A 12 16.41 4.86 -53.18
CA TYR A 12 15.01 4.49 -53.29
C TYR A 12 14.14 5.68 -52.89
N GLU A 13 13.22 6.07 -53.77
CA GLU A 13 12.28 7.17 -53.49
C GLU A 13 11.01 6.54 -52.87
N HIS A 14 10.64 7.01 -51.69
CA HIS A 14 9.46 6.55 -50.98
C HIS A 14 8.93 7.64 -50.05
N ASP A 15 7.66 7.55 -49.69
CA ASP A 15 7.06 8.41 -48.67
C ASP A 15 7.66 8.08 -47.29
N TYR A 16 8.19 9.10 -46.65
CA TYR A 16 8.75 8.93 -45.33
C TYR A 16 7.70 9.27 -44.23
N PRO A 17 7.52 8.44 -43.20
CA PRO A 17 6.53 8.69 -42.18
C PRO A 17 6.97 9.79 -41.23
N PHE A 18 6.07 10.74 -40.98
CA PHE A 18 6.25 11.83 -40.04
C PHE A 18 5.30 11.68 -38.84
N CYS A 19 5.68 12.24 -37.70
CA CYS A 19 4.82 12.28 -36.53
C CYS A 19 3.64 13.21 -36.77
N TRP A 20 2.42 12.71 -36.70
CA TRP A 20 1.20 13.48 -36.92
C TRP A 20 0.96 14.63 -35.91
N ARG A 21 1.74 14.68 -34.81
CA ARG A 21 1.64 15.74 -33.78
C ARG A 21 2.65 16.86 -33.92
N CYS A 22 3.88 16.55 -34.32
CA CYS A 22 4.98 17.50 -34.34
C CYS A 22 5.73 17.54 -35.67
N ASP A 23 5.24 16.81 -36.68
CA ASP A 23 5.77 16.80 -38.03
C ASP A 23 7.26 16.43 -38.15
N THR A 24 7.81 15.82 -37.11
CA THR A 24 9.19 15.32 -37.15
C THR A 24 9.28 13.97 -37.84
N PRO A 25 10.35 13.68 -38.61
CA PRO A 25 10.54 12.38 -39.22
C PRO A 25 10.63 11.28 -38.17
N LEU A 26 9.97 10.14 -38.40
CA LEU A 26 9.99 8.99 -37.49
C LEU A 26 11.25 8.18 -37.73
N LEU A 27 11.91 7.80 -36.61
CA LEU A 27 13.04 6.88 -36.64
C LEU A 27 12.59 5.50 -36.18
N TYR A 28 12.99 4.47 -36.95
CA TYR A 28 12.80 3.08 -36.57
C TYR A 28 13.99 2.60 -35.74
N TYR A 29 13.73 2.13 -34.54
CA TYR A 29 14.75 1.54 -33.68
C TYR A 29 14.18 0.38 -32.87
N ALA A 30 15.03 -0.57 -32.52
CA ALA A 30 14.62 -1.72 -31.74
C ALA A 30 14.38 -1.31 -30.26
N ARG A 31 13.27 -1.75 -29.70
CA ARG A 31 12.90 -1.57 -28.28
C ARG A 31 12.45 -2.88 -27.70
N GLN A 32 12.67 -3.02 -26.41
CA GLN A 32 12.05 -4.09 -25.65
C GLN A 32 10.55 -3.86 -25.57
N ALA A 33 9.77 -4.89 -25.81
CA ALA A 33 8.32 -4.84 -25.74
C ALA A 33 7.76 -6.20 -25.29
N TRP A 34 6.60 -6.16 -24.65
CA TRP A 34 5.85 -7.38 -24.36
C TRP A 34 5.04 -7.79 -25.58
N TRP A 35 5.11 -9.08 -25.88
CA TRP A 35 4.45 -9.67 -27.04
C TRP A 35 3.53 -10.81 -26.62
N VAL A 36 2.32 -10.84 -27.17
CA VAL A 36 1.47 -12.02 -27.12
C VAL A 36 1.78 -12.89 -28.35
N LYS A 37 2.18 -14.14 -28.13
CA LYS A 37 2.49 -15.09 -29.21
C LYS A 37 1.22 -15.59 -29.85
N MET A 38 0.54 -14.71 -30.60
CA MET A 38 -0.71 -15.00 -31.29
C MET A 38 -0.56 -16.11 -32.34
N SER A 39 0.62 -16.23 -32.96
CA SER A 39 0.96 -17.29 -33.91
C SER A 39 0.77 -18.70 -33.34
N ALA A 40 1.02 -18.89 -32.04
CA ALA A 40 0.80 -20.15 -31.33
C ALA A 40 -0.70 -20.51 -31.19
N LEU A 41 -1.57 -19.50 -31.16
CA LEU A 41 -3.02 -19.67 -31.01
C LEU A 41 -3.78 -19.76 -32.31
N LYS A 42 -3.11 -19.61 -33.45
CA LYS A 42 -3.69 -19.54 -34.80
C LYS A 42 -4.73 -20.64 -35.07
N LYS A 43 -4.38 -21.89 -34.82
CA LYS A 43 -5.28 -23.03 -35.04
C LYS A 43 -6.55 -22.98 -34.20
N GLN A 44 -6.39 -22.63 -32.91
CA GLN A 44 -7.49 -22.51 -31.95
C GLN A 44 -8.42 -21.35 -32.32
N LEU A 45 -7.86 -20.21 -32.70
CA LEU A 45 -8.63 -19.02 -33.10
C LEU A 45 -9.43 -19.31 -34.37
N ALA A 46 -8.84 -20.00 -35.36
CA ALA A 46 -9.54 -20.40 -36.58
C ALA A 46 -10.69 -21.40 -36.30
N ALA A 47 -10.48 -22.37 -35.39
CA ALA A 47 -11.50 -23.32 -34.97
C ALA A 47 -12.65 -22.61 -34.21
N ASN A 48 -12.34 -21.67 -33.32
CA ASN A 48 -13.34 -20.89 -32.63
C ASN A 48 -14.15 -20.02 -33.60
N ASN A 49 -13.50 -19.38 -34.58
CA ASN A 49 -14.17 -18.60 -35.61
C ASN A 49 -15.19 -19.43 -36.43
N ALA A 50 -14.88 -20.71 -36.65
CA ALA A 50 -15.80 -21.62 -37.37
C ALA A 50 -17.16 -21.79 -36.65
N ASN A 51 -17.19 -21.66 -35.32
CA ASN A 51 -18.38 -21.79 -34.46
C ASN A 51 -19.15 -20.48 -34.26
N ILE A 52 -18.64 -19.35 -34.74
CA ILE A 52 -19.31 -18.05 -34.59
C ILE A 52 -20.34 -17.87 -35.70
N ASN A 53 -21.53 -17.43 -35.33
CA ASN A 53 -22.54 -17.02 -36.29
C ASN A 53 -22.31 -15.57 -36.71
N TRP A 54 -21.75 -15.34 -37.88
CA TRP A 54 -21.41 -14.03 -38.40
C TRP A 54 -22.58 -13.37 -39.16
N ILE A 55 -22.86 -12.12 -38.82
CA ILE A 55 -23.83 -11.29 -39.57
C ILE A 55 -23.12 -10.00 -39.98
N PRO A 56 -22.85 -9.80 -41.29
CA PRO A 56 -23.10 -10.69 -42.43
C PRO A 56 -22.09 -11.87 -42.52
N GLY A 57 -22.55 -13.01 -43.03
CA GLY A 57 -21.83 -14.28 -43.01
C GLY A 57 -20.49 -14.28 -43.78
N HIS A 58 -20.33 -13.41 -44.80
CA HIS A 58 -19.09 -13.34 -45.60
C HIS A 58 -17.86 -12.89 -44.77
N LEU A 59 -18.05 -12.22 -43.62
CA LEU A 59 -16.93 -11.81 -42.76
C LEU A 59 -16.19 -13.01 -42.18
N LYS A 60 -16.88 -14.14 -41.97
CA LYS A 60 -16.31 -15.35 -41.36
C LYS A 60 -15.11 -15.89 -42.10
N ALA A 61 -15.27 -16.11 -43.40
CA ALA A 61 -14.22 -16.66 -44.27
C ALA A 61 -13.38 -15.56 -44.94
N GLY A 62 -13.98 -14.39 -45.15
CA GLY A 62 -13.34 -13.24 -45.77
C GLY A 62 -12.39 -12.51 -44.82
N ARG A 63 -12.61 -11.22 -44.65
CA ARG A 63 -11.65 -10.32 -43.95
C ARG A 63 -11.19 -10.82 -42.58
N PHE A 64 -12.09 -11.35 -41.74
CA PHE A 64 -11.70 -11.84 -40.43
C PHE A 64 -11.02 -13.22 -40.50
N GLY A 65 -11.51 -14.11 -41.36
CA GLY A 65 -10.87 -15.41 -41.57
C GLY A 65 -9.47 -15.28 -42.16
N GLU A 66 -9.25 -14.32 -43.06
CA GLU A 66 -7.92 -14.00 -43.59
C GLU A 66 -7.01 -13.42 -42.53
N PHE A 67 -7.51 -12.48 -41.72
CA PHE A 67 -6.78 -11.96 -40.57
C PHE A 67 -6.29 -13.09 -39.64
N LEU A 68 -7.12 -14.08 -39.34
CA LEU A 68 -6.72 -15.22 -38.51
C LEU A 68 -5.74 -16.18 -39.22
N ARG A 69 -5.80 -16.29 -40.54
CA ARG A 69 -4.82 -17.06 -41.32
C ARG A 69 -3.44 -16.44 -41.36
N GLU A 70 -3.39 -15.11 -41.30
CA GLU A 70 -2.15 -14.32 -41.30
C GLU A 70 -1.78 -13.73 -39.95
N VAL A 71 -2.40 -14.23 -38.86
CA VAL A 71 -2.20 -13.68 -37.55
C VAL A 71 -0.71 -13.63 -37.17
N ARG A 72 -0.27 -12.44 -36.78
CA ARG A 72 1.09 -12.14 -36.32
C ARG A 72 1.10 -11.97 -34.81
N ASP A 73 2.26 -12.18 -34.23
CA ASP A 73 2.46 -11.89 -32.80
C ASP A 73 2.18 -10.41 -32.52
N TRP A 74 1.55 -10.14 -31.41
CA TRP A 74 1.04 -8.83 -31.07
C TRP A 74 1.91 -8.13 -30.03
N ALA A 75 2.60 -7.05 -30.42
CA ALA A 75 3.25 -6.13 -29.49
C ALA A 75 2.20 -5.27 -28.81
N PHE A 76 1.95 -5.50 -27.53
CA PHE A 76 0.86 -4.81 -26.82
C PHE A 76 1.32 -3.81 -25.76
N SER A 77 2.58 -3.84 -25.32
CA SER A 77 3.11 -2.83 -24.43
C SER A 77 3.30 -1.48 -25.14
N ARG A 78 3.08 -0.40 -24.41
CA ARG A 78 3.32 0.97 -24.86
C ARG A 78 3.96 1.77 -23.76
N GLU A 79 4.93 2.61 -24.09
CA GLU A 79 5.55 3.56 -23.17
C GLU A 79 4.85 4.92 -23.30
N ARG A 80 3.57 4.96 -23.00
CA ARG A 80 2.80 6.19 -22.98
C ARG A 80 2.26 6.46 -21.60
N TYR A 81 2.24 7.71 -21.20
CA TYR A 81 1.83 8.20 -19.89
C TYR A 81 0.38 7.83 -19.50
N TRP A 82 -0.47 7.50 -20.43
CA TRP A 82 -1.88 7.17 -20.24
C TRP A 82 -2.17 5.68 -20.48
N GLY A 83 -1.14 4.86 -20.37
CA GLY A 83 -1.30 3.41 -20.48
C GLY A 83 -1.69 2.79 -19.16
N THR A 84 -2.55 1.78 -19.19
CA THR A 84 -2.78 0.91 -18.03
C THR A 84 -1.51 0.11 -17.76
N PRO A 85 -1.01 0.06 -16.52
CA PRO A 85 0.10 -0.81 -16.17
C PRO A 85 -0.21 -2.26 -16.52
N LEU A 86 0.76 -2.96 -17.10
CA LEU A 86 0.63 -4.38 -17.36
C LEU A 86 0.88 -5.16 -16.07
N PRO A 87 0.00 -6.11 -15.69
CA PRO A 87 0.17 -6.90 -14.48
C PRO A 87 1.22 -7.99 -14.70
N VAL A 88 2.42 -7.60 -15.08
CA VAL A 88 3.55 -8.50 -15.35
C VAL A 88 4.69 -8.15 -14.43
N TRP A 89 5.08 -9.08 -13.58
CA TRP A 89 6.24 -8.98 -12.70
C TRP A 89 7.37 -9.81 -13.27
N GLN A 90 8.59 -9.30 -13.22
CA GLN A 90 9.76 -10.01 -13.66
C GLN A 90 10.73 -10.19 -12.49
N CYS A 91 11.17 -11.43 -12.25
CA CYS A 91 12.16 -11.72 -11.23
C CYS A 91 13.49 -11.03 -11.57
N LYS A 92 14.05 -10.25 -10.64
CA LYS A 92 15.34 -9.58 -10.85
C LYS A 92 16.54 -10.54 -10.96
N ALA A 93 16.41 -11.73 -10.41
CA ALA A 93 17.50 -12.71 -10.38
C ALA A 93 17.48 -13.68 -11.57
N CYS A 94 16.28 -14.14 -11.98
CA CYS A 94 16.15 -15.16 -13.04
C CYS A 94 15.39 -14.67 -14.27
N GLU A 95 14.93 -13.41 -14.28
CA GLU A 95 14.19 -12.76 -15.37
C GLU A 95 12.88 -13.47 -15.79
N VAL A 96 12.44 -14.46 -15.02
CA VAL A 96 11.18 -15.17 -15.30
C VAL A 96 10.00 -14.22 -15.11
N PRO A 97 9.16 -14.01 -16.13
CA PRO A 97 7.97 -13.19 -16.02
C PRO A 97 6.82 -13.96 -15.35
N THR A 98 6.08 -13.28 -14.50
CA THR A 98 4.85 -13.77 -13.88
C THR A 98 3.72 -12.82 -14.25
N VAL A 99 2.70 -13.32 -14.92
CA VAL A 99 1.49 -12.54 -15.25
C VAL A 99 0.45 -12.81 -14.19
N VAL A 100 -0.11 -11.75 -13.61
CA VAL A 100 -1.13 -11.84 -12.56
C VAL A 100 -2.47 -11.37 -13.10
N GLY A 101 -3.44 -12.26 -13.16
CA GLY A 101 -4.75 -12.00 -13.75
C GLY A 101 -5.82 -11.50 -12.76
N SER A 102 -5.54 -11.55 -11.45
CA SER A 102 -6.49 -11.13 -10.42
C SER A 102 -5.80 -10.75 -9.11
N LEU A 103 -6.50 -9.99 -8.26
CA LEU A 103 -6.01 -9.66 -6.91
C LEU A 103 -5.83 -10.92 -6.06
N ALA A 104 -6.71 -11.89 -6.18
CA ALA A 104 -6.60 -13.17 -5.46
C ALA A 104 -5.37 -13.98 -5.89
N GLU A 105 -4.95 -13.86 -7.14
CA GLU A 105 -3.71 -14.46 -7.64
C GLU A 105 -2.49 -13.69 -7.14
N LEU A 106 -2.56 -12.35 -7.12
CA LEU A 106 -1.53 -11.51 -6.54
C LEU A 106 -1.30 -11.84 -5.05
N ASP A 107 -2.36 -12.00 -4.29
CA ASP A 107 -2.30 -12.39 -2.86
C ASP A 107 -1.61 -13.75 -2.65
N ARG A 108 -1.80 -14.70 -3.57
CA ARG A 108 -1.13 -16.02 -3.50
C ARG A 108 0.37 -15.96 -3.82
N LEU A 109 0.78 -14.96 -4.60
CA LEU A 109 2.18 -14.72 -4.93
C LEU A 109 2.91 -13.95 -3.83
N ASP A 110 2.19 -13.53 -2.78
CA ASP A 110 2.79 -12.93 -1.59
C ASP A 110 3.63 -13.96 -0.83
N ILE A 111 4.91 -13.96 -1.11
CA ILE A 111 5.84 -14.97 -0.64
C ILE A 111 6.08 -14.86 0.87
N ALA A 112 5.81 -13.71 1.48
CA ALA A 112 5.97 -13.53 2.91
C ALA A 112 5.21 -12.29 3.42
N PRO A 113 3.93 -12.41 3.77
CA PRO A 113 3.15 -11.29 4.29
C PRO A 113 3.75 -10.76 5.59
N THR A 114 3.99 -9.46 5.65
CA THR A 114 4.37 -8.83 6.90
C THR A 114 3.18 -8.84 7.85
N THR A 115 3.39 -9.35 9.04
CA THR A 115 2.36 -9.35 10.09
C THR A 115 2.65 -8.21 11.06
N LEU A 116 1.67 -7.36 11.32
CA LEU A 116 1.74 -6.35 12.37
C LEU A 116 0.95 -6.82 13.60
N ILE A 117 1.56 -6.67 14.74
CA ILE A 117 0.86 -6.73 16.03
C ILE A 117 0.73 -5.28 16.49
N LEU A 118 -0.41 -4.66 16.16
CA LEU A 118 -0.70 -3.29 16.59
C LEU A 118 -1.06 -3.30 18.06
N MET A 119 -0.37 -2.49 18.85
CA MET A 119 -0.60 -2.38 20.28
C MET A 119 -0.75 -0.92 20.70
N ARG A 120 -1.77 -0.63 21.47
CA ARG A 120 -1.86 0.65 22.15
C ARG A 120 -0.96 0.61 23.39
N HIS A 121 -0.26 1.73 23.67
CA HIS A 121 0.54 1.88 24.89
C HIS A 121 -0.26 1.49 26.14
N GLY A 122 0.42 1.10 27.21
CA GLY A 122 -0.20 0.80 28.49
C GLY A 122 -0.87 2.03 29.11
N GLN A 123 -1.76 1.82 30.09
CA GLN A 123 -2.41 2.92 30.79
C GLN A 123 -1.39 3.90 31.35
N ALA A 124 -1.52 5.19 31.03
CA ALA A 124 -0.69 6.30 31.49
C ALA A 124 -1.52 7.31 32.26
N LEU A 125 -0.87 8.26 32.93
CA LEU A 125 -1.53 9.21 33.83
C LEU A 125 -2.66 10.01 33.18
N HIS A 126 -2.48 10.45 31.92
CA HIS A 126 -3.52 11.17 31.16
C HIS A 126 -4.80 10.33 30.98
N ASN A 127 -4.68 9.01 30.86
CA ASN A 127 -5.85 8.12 30.72
C ASN A 127 -6.69 8.07 32.00
N VAL A 128 -6.04 8.09 33.17
CA VAL A 128 -6.75 8.08 34.46
C VAL A 128 -7.38 9.44 34.77
N LYS A 129 -6.69 10.52 34.37
CA LYS A 129 -7.17 11.90 34.56
C LYS A 129 -8.20 12.32 33.50
N ASP A 130 -8.48 11.47 32.52
CA ASP A 130 -9.35 11.75 31.34
C ASP A 130 -8.92 13.03 30.60
N LEU A 131 -7.60 13.19 30.43
CA LEU A 131 -7.03 14.34 29.73
C LEU A 131 -6.59 13.93 28.32
N VAL A 132 -6.63 14.89 27.40
CA VAL A 132 -6.04 14.78 26.07
C VAL A 132 -4.53 14.58 26.23
N SER A 133 -3.99 13.67 25.44
CA SER A 133 -2.58 13.27 25.50
C SER A 133 -1.63 14.41 25.21
N PRO A 134 -0.53 14.57 26.00
CA PRO A 134 0.53 15.51 25.68
C PRO A 134 1.33 15.08 24.46
N LEU A 135 1.92 16.06 23.77
CA LEU A 135 2.88 15.84 22.69
C LEU A 135 4.14 15.13 23.22
N PRO A 136 4.92 14.46 22.34
CA PRO A 136 6.12 13.72 22.74
C PRO A 136 7.14 14.56 23.52
N GLU A 137 7.31 15.81 23.17
CA GLU A 137 8.20 16.77 23.83
C GLU A 137 7.76 17.11 25.26
N HIS A 138 6.46 17.01 25.57
CA HIS A 138 5.87 17.29 26.88
C HIS A 138 5.47 16.01 27.65
N ASP A 139 5.75 14.82 27.09
CA ASP A 139 5.21 13.53 27.57
C ASP A 139 6.04 12.90 28.73
N LYS A 140 7.13 13.54 29.17
CA LYS A 140 8.06 12.93 30.16
C LYS A 140 7.38 12.57 31.49
N ASP A 141 6.43 13.38 31.92
CA ASP A 141 5.70 13.18 33.17
C ASP A 141 4.44 12.30 33.01
N ASN A 142 4.09 11.97 31.79
CA ASN A 142 2.95 11.11 31.47
C ASN A 142 3.34 9.63 31.52
N VAL A 143 3.78 9.21 32.71
CA VAL A 143 4.28 7.85 32.94
C VAL A 143 3.16 6.80 32.94
N LEU A 144 3.55 5.55 32.69
CA LEU A 144 2.64 4.42 32.86
C LEU A 144 2.25 4.29 34.35
N THR A 145 0.97 4.08 34.61
CA THR A 145 0.48 3.75 35.98
C THR A 145 0.97 2.37 36.40
N GLU A 146 0.94 2.02 37.67
CA GLU A 146 1.27 0.68 38.15
C GLU A 146 0.33 -0.36 37.54
N GLN A 147 -0.97 -0.04 37.41
CA GLN A 147 -1.92 -0.89 36.69
C GLN A 147 -1.52 -1.06 35.22
N GLY A 148 -1.15 0.04 34.53
CA GLY A 148 -0.69 -0.01 33.15
C GLY A 148 0.55 -0.88 32.98
N LYS A 149 1.52 -0.81 33.88
CA LYS A 149 2.71 -1.68 33.88
C LYS A 149 2.33 -3.15 34.10
N HIS A 150 1.43 -3.42 35.04
CA HIS A 150 0.93 -4.76 35.30
C HIS A 150 0.24 -5.37 34.05
N ASP A 151 -0.66 -4.61 33.42
CA ASP A 151 -1.41 -5.06 32.25
C ASP A 151 -0.49 -5.28 31.04
N VAL A 152 0.50 -4.42 30.84
CA VAL A 152 1.53 -4.58 29.79
C VAL A 152 2.34 -5.87 30.00
N ARG A 153 2.74 -6.18 31.24
CA ARG A 153 3.43 -7.46 31.53
C ARG A 153 2.53 -8.67 31.26
N ALA A 154 1.25 -8.59 31.62
CA ALA A 154 0.30 -9.65 31.32
C ALA A 154 0.15 -9.85 29.80
N THR A 155 0.10 -8.74 29.04
CA THR A 155 0.09 -8.76 27.58
C THR A 155 1.38 -9.35 27.01
N ALA A 156 2.54 -8.99 27.57
CA ALA A 156 3.84 -9.54 27.14
C ALA A 156 3.90 -11.06 27.29
N LYS A 157 3.34 -11.64 28.36
CA LYS A 157 3.21 -13.10 28.53
C LYS A 157 2.38 -13.75 27.43
N ARG A 158 1.35 -13.07 26.94
CA ARG A 158 0.55 -13.55 25.80
C ARG A 158 1.35 -13.46 24.48
N LEU A 159 2.11 -12.39 24.32
CA LEU A 159 2.95 -12.15 23.14
C LEU A 159 4.15 -13.11 23.04
N LYS A 160 4.59 -13.73 24.14
CA LYS A 160 5.59 -14.83 24.11
C LYS A 160 5.19 -16.01 23.23
N LYS A 161 3.91 -16.19 22.95
CA LYS A 161 3.38 -17.23 22.06
C LYS A 161 3.49 -16.88 20.59
N GLU A 162 3.77 -15.63 20.29
CA GLU A 162 3.93 -15.11 18.93
C GLU A 162 5.42 -15.05 18.59
N THR A 163 5.77 -15.35 17.35
CA THR A 163 7.13 -15.11 16.85
C THR A 163 7.24 -13.66 16.44
N ILE A 164 7.78 -12.81 17.32
CA ILE A 164 8.00 -11.38 17.04
C ILE A 164 9.44 -11.19 16.62
N ASP A 165 9.67 -10.67 15.42
CA ASP A 165 10.99 -10.46 14.84
C ASP A 165 11.56 -9.07 15.17
N ALA A 166 10.68 -8.06 15.36
CA ALA A 166 11.08 -6.69 15.63
C ALA A 166 10.02 -5.93 16.45
N ILE A 167 10.46 -4.89 17.16
CA ILE A 167 9.60 -3.94 17.85
C ILE A 167 9.84 -2.55 17.30
N VAL A 168 8.79 -1.88 16.87
CA VAL A 168 8.78 -0.46 16.49
C VAL A 168 7.83 0.30 17.41
N ALA A 169 8.16 1.53 17.78
CA ALA A 169 7.34 2.30 18.70
C ALA A 169 7.30 3.79 18.35
N SER A 170 6.19 4.43 18.72
CA SER A 170 6.09 5.88 18.75
C SER A 170 7.18 6.49 19.67
N PRO A 171 7.69 7.70 19.37
CA PRO A 171 8.64 8.39 20.23
C PRO A 171 8.07 8.81 21.61
N SER A 172 6.76 8.81 21.79
CA SER A 172 6.13 9.16 23.08
C SER A 172 6.63 8.29 24.23
N PHE A 173 6.91 8.91 25.37
CA PHE A 173 7.49 8.23 26.54
C PHE A 173 6.70 6.99 26.97
N ARG A 174 5.36 7.10 27.05
CA ARG A 174 4.47 5.97 27.38
C ARG A 174 4.55 4.81 26.40
N ALA A 175 4.71 5.09 25.10
CA ALA A 175 4.86 4.05 24.07
C ALA A 175 6.23 3.38 24.18
N GLN A 176 7.30 4.16 24.33
CA GLN A 176 8.67 3.65 24.54
C GLN A 176 8.77 2.78 25.80
N ARG A 177 8.17 3.22 26.92
CA ARG A 177 8.16 2.41 28.16
C ARG A 177 7.35 1.14 28.02
N THR A 178 6.22 1.18 27.28
CA THR A 178 5.44 -0.02 26.96
C THR A 178 6.28 -0.99 26.14
N ALA A 179 6.90 -0.52 25.07
CA ALA A 179 7.76 -1.30 24.21
C ALA A 179 8.94 -1.93 24.98
N ALA A 180 9.60 -1.16 25.85
CA ALA A 180 10.71 -1.62 26.69
C ALA A 180 10.31 -2.75 27.65
N LEU A 181 9.13 -2.64 28.30
CA LEU A 181 8.60 -3.69 29.18
C LEU A 181 8.36 -4.98 28.40
N ILE A 182 7.79 -4.88 27.20
CA ILE A 182 7.54 -6.06 26.37
C ILE A 182 8.86 -6.63 25.86
N ALA A 183 9.75 -5.80 25.33
CA ALA A 183 11.06 -6.20 24.82
C ALA A 183 11.86 -7.02 25.85
N SER A 184 11.89 -6.54 27.09
CA SER A 184 12.52 -7.24 28.22
C SER A 184 11.89 -8.61 28.50
N GLU A 185 10.58 -8.74 28.37
CA GLU A 185 9.86 -9.99 28.65
C GLU A 185 9.99 -11.02 27.54
N ILE A 186 10.10 -10.58 26.25
CA ILE A 186 10.18 -11.49 25.10
C ILE A 186 11.62 -11.68 24.58
N GLY A 187 12.60 -10.96 25.15
CA GLY A 187 14.02 -11.14 24.81
C GLY A 187 14.49 -10.37 23.57
N ILE A 188 13.78 -9.32 23.14
CA ILE A 188 14.22 -8.46 22.02
C ILE A 188 15.03 -7.29 22.58
N GLN A 189 16.23 -7.05 22.04
CA GLN A 189 17.15 -6.06 22.59
C GLN A 189 17.01 -4.66 22.00
N SER A 190 16.43 -4.52 20.80
CA SER A 190 16.34 -3.22 20.13
C SER A 190 14.89 -2.84 19.85
N ILE A 191 14.60 -1.55 20.05
CA ILE A 191 13.32 -0.94 19.73
C ILE A 191 13.61 0.18 18.73
N GLU A 192 13.00 0.13 17.57
CA GLU A 192 13.10 1.20 16.59
C GLU A 192 12.03 2.26 16.86
N THR A 193 12.42 3.52 16.79
CA THR A 193 11.51 4.64 16.96
C THR A 193 11.08 5.18 15.60
N ILE A 194 9.76 5.23 15.37
CA ILE A 194 9.18 5.76 14.13
C ILE A 194 8.27 6.93 14.48
N THR A 195 8.63 8.14 14.02
CA THR A 195 7.92 9.38 14.37
C THR A 195 6.50 9.44 13.82
N THR A 196 6.25 8.84 12.66
CA THR A 196 4.91 8.75 12.07
C THR A 196 3.93 7.90 12.88
N LEU A 197 4.39 7.15 13.90
CA LEU A 197 3.55 6.42 14.85
C LEU A 197 3.06 7.27 16.05
N ASN A 198 3.32 8.57 16.08
CA ASN A 198 2.87 9.47 17.13
C ASN A 198 1.35 9.46 17.33
N ASP A 199 0.92 9.92 18.51
CA ASP A 199 -0.50 10.20 18.75
C ASP A 199 -1.00 11.31 17.83
N ILE A 200 -2.33 11.47 17.77
CA ILE A 200 -2.94 12.57 17.03
C ILE A 200 -2.52 13.90 17.64
N TYR A 201 -2.08 14.84 16.80
CA TYR A 201 -1.82 16.19 17.24
C TYR A 201 -3.14 16.92 17.48
N VAL A 202 -3.31 17.45 18.67
CA VAL A 202 -4.57 18.04 19.16
C VAL A 202 -4.54 19.57 19.23
N GLY A 203 -3.39 20.17 18.90
CA GLY A 203 -3.20 21.63 18.96
C GLY A 203 -3.41 22.16 20.36
N GLY A 204 -4.18 23.22 20.50
CA GLY A 204 -4.43 23.88 21.78
C GLY A 204 -5.20 23.06 22.82
N PHE A 205 -5.62 21.82 22.52
CA PHE A 205 -6.33 20.95 23.48
C PHE A 205 -5.38 20.04 24.29
N GLU A 206 -4.09 20.17 24.13
CA GLU A 206 -3.12 19.40 24.92
C GLU A 206 -3.37 19.59 26.43
N GLY A 207 -3.56 18.50 27.18
CA GLY A 207 -3.82 18.53 28.62
C GLY A 207 -5.22 18.98 29.04
N HIS A 208 -6.10 19.30 28.09
CA HIS A 208 -7.50 19.59 28.37
C HIS A 208 -8.32 18.30 28.61
N PRO A 209 -9.50 18.39 29.24
CA PRO A 209 -10.40 17.25 29.34
C PRO A 209 -10.76 16.68 27.96
N VAL A 210 -10.79 15.35 27.84
CA VAL A 210 -11.16 14.68 26.59
C VAL A 210 -12.55 15.09 26.10
N SER A 211 -13.46 15.39 27.03
CA SER A 211 -14.82 15.88 26.71
C SER A 211 -14.80 17.19 25.93
N GLU A 212 -13.93 18.15 26.28
CA GLU A 212 -13.82 19.43 25.58
C GLU A 212 -13.32 19.22 24.13
N PHE A 213 -12.29 18.40 23.96
CA PHE A 213 -11.80 18.07 22.63
C PHE A 213 -12.88 17.38 21.76
N ARG A 214 -13.67 16.49 22.37
CA ARG A 214 -14.76 15.80 21.67
C ARG A 214 -15.90 16.74 21.27
N GLN A 215 -16.22 17.72 22.12
CA GLN A 215 -17.27 18.71 21.84
C GLN A 215 -16.93 19.63 20.67
N TYR A 216 -15.65 19.78 20.31
CA TYR A 216 -15.24 20.52 19.12
C TYR A 216 -15.82 19.93 17.84
N PHE A 217 -16.13 18.64 17.84
CA PHE A 217 -16.65 17.90 16.68
C PHE A 217 -18.14 17.59 16.88
N GLY A 218 -18.97 17.96 15.92
CA GLY A 218 -20.40 17.62 15.93
C GLY A 218 -20.71 16.17 15.60
N SER A 219 -19.79 15.49 14.90
CA SER A 219 -19.98 14.11 14.46
C SER A 219 -18.62 13.40 14.26
N LEU A 220 -18.64 12.08 14.11
CA LEU A 220 -17.47 11.32 13.72
C LEU A 220 -16.92 11.78 12.35
N SER A 221 -17.79 12.10 11.40
CA SER A 221 -17.40 12.60 10.07
C SER A 221 -16.61 13.90 10.16
N ASP A 222 -16.93 14.77 11.12
CA ASP A 222 -16.20 16.01 11.34
C ASP A 222 -14.74 15.76 11.71
N ARG A 223 -14.43 14.69 12.43
CA ARG A 223 -13.07 14.33 12.80
C ARG A 223 -12.18 13.98 11.59
N PHE A 224 -12.77 13.63 10.45
CA PHE A 224 -12.04 13.39 9.22
C PHE A 224 -11.79 14.64 8.39
N SER A 225 -12.58 15.69 8.55
CA SER A 225 -12.52 16.89 7.72
C SER A 225 -12.17 18.16 8.46
N LYS A 226 -12.49 18.25 9.76
CA LYS A 226 -12.24 19.41 10.61
C LYS A 226 -11.09 19.15 11.56
N LYS A 227 -10.39 20.21 11.96
CA LYS A 227 -9.34 20.16 12.98
C LYS A 227 -9.19 21.49 13.69
N PRO A 228 -8.83 21.52 14.98
CA PRO A 228 -8.39 22.73 15.65
C PRO A 228 -7.10 23.28 15.01
N LYS A 229 -6.80 24.54 15.28
CA LYS A 229 -5.54 25.14 14.82
C LYS A 229 -4.33 24.38 15.40
N GLY A 230 -3.40 23.98 14.55
CA GLY A 230 -2.21 23.22 14.93
C GLY A 230 -2.47 21.74 15.24
N ALA A 231 -3.70 21.24 15.00
CA ALA A 231 -4.06 19.83 15.19
C ALA A 231 -4.04 19.05 13.87
N GLU A 232 -4.23 17.74 13.97
CA GLU A 232 -4.50 16.84 12.85
C GLU A 232 -5.98 16.46 12.79
N ASN A 233 -6.48 16.18 11.60
CA ASN A 233 -7.71 15.41 11.41
C ASN A 233 -7.39 13.92 11.19
N LEU A 234 -8.40 13.06 11.25
CA LEU A 234 -8.18 11.61 11.14
C LEU A 234 -7.69 11.15 9.74
N ARG A 235 -7.91 11.95 8.68
CA ARG A 235 -7.32 11.64 7.35
C ARG A 235 -5.81 11.86 7.35
N GLU A 236 -5.34 12.93 7.98
CA GLU A 236 -3.91 13.21 8.12
C GLU A 236 -3.23 12.12 8.98
N VAL A 237 -3.86 11.75 10.11
CA VAL A 237 -3.38 10.63 10.95
C VAL A 237 -3.32 9.34 10.13
N ARG A 238 -4.36 9.02 9.37
CA ARG A 238 -4.38 7.85 8.49
C ARG A 238 -3.24 7.89 7.48
N GLY A 239 -3.02 9.03 6.83
CA GLY A 239 -1.94 9.21 5.84
C GLY A 239 -0.59 8.82 6.41
N ARG A 240 -0.19 9.44 7.53
CA ARG A 240 1.12 9.13 8.15
C ARG A 240 1.22 7.72 8.74
N MET A 241 0.11 7.13 9.20
CA MET A 241 0.12 5.73 9.62
C MET A 241 0.33 4.78 8.46
N MET A 242 -0.21 5.08 7.27
CA MET A 242 0.05 4.31 6.05
C MET A 242 1.51 4.44 5.59
N GLU A 243 2.12 5.62 5.73
CA GLU A 243 3.57 5.82 5.51
C GLU A 243 4.40 4.97 6.47
N ALA A 244 4.04 4.94 7.75
CA ALA A 244 4.69 4.06 8.74
C ALA A 244 4.60 2.58 8.33
N VAL A 245 3.43 2.12 7.87
CA VAL A 245 3.22 0.75 7.40
C VAL A 245 4.07 0.46 6.17
N ALA A 246 4.16 1.38 5.22
CA ALA A 246 4.99 1.22 4.02
C ALA A 246 6.48 1.05 4.40
N ALA A 247 7.01 1.90 5.28
CA ALA A 247 8.38 1.81 5.77
C ALA A 247 8.65 0.50 6.56
N ILE A 248 7.70 0.07 7.40
CA ILE A 248 7.80 -1.20 8.13
C ILE A 248 7.82 -2.37 7.16
N ARG A 249 6.97 -2.38 6.14
CA ARG A 249 6.93 -3.45 5.13
C ARG A 249 8.22 -3.52 4.33
N GLU A 250 8.75 -2.39 3.92
CA GLU A 250 10.02 -2.35 3.18
C GLU A 250 11.16 -2.94 4.00
N LYS A 251 11.26 -2.54 5.27
CA LYS A 251 12.36 -2.95 6.16
C LYS A 251 12.20 -4.37 6.72
N TYR A 252 10.96 -4.79 6.98
CA TYR A 252 10.63 -6.03 7.68
C TYR A 252 9.76 -6.97 6.84
N ALA A 253 10.03 -7.06 5.53
CA ALA A 253 9.30 -7.94 4.64
C ALA A 253 9.27 -9.39 5.16
N GLY A 254 8.09 -10.00 5.24
CA GLY A 254 7.91 -11.36 5.73
C GLY A 254 8.09 -11.59 7.23
N LYS A 255 8.23 -10.51 7.99
CA LYS A 255 8.44 -10.55 9.44
C LYS A 255 7.16 -10.26 10.23
N CYS A 256 7.17 -10.65 11.50
CA CYS A 256 6.15 -10.26 12.46
C CYS A 256 6.69 -9.10 13.30
N VAL A 257 6.07 -7.94 13.21
CA VAL A 257 6.51 -6.70 13.84
C VAL A 257 5.50 -6.24 14.88
N LEU A 258 5.95 -6.07 16.13
CA LEU A 258 5.16 -5.40 17.15
C LEU A 258 5.26 -3.88 16.97
N VAL A 259 4.11 -3.24 16.79
CA VAL A 259 3.98 -1.80 16.60
C VAL A 259 3.29 -1.18 17.81
N VAL A 260 4.03 -0.46 18.64
CA VAL A 260 3.47 0.21 19.82
C VAL A 260 3.15 1.67 19.49
N THR A 261 1.85 2.00 19.50
CA THR A 261 1.33 3.32 19.14
C THR A 261 0.17 3.71 20.08
N HIS A 262 -0.79 4.49 19.59
CA HIS A 262 -1.83 5.15 20.39
C HIS A 262 -3.24 4.73 19.96
N GLY A 263 -4.26 5.26 20.63
CA GLY A 263 -5.65 4.88 20.39
C GLY A 263 -6.13 5.23 19.00
N ASP A 264 -6.19 6.51 18.65
CA ASP A 264 -6.69 6.98 17.36
C ASP A 264 -5.83 6.50 16.18
N PRO A 265 -4.48 6.57 16.24
CA PRO A 265 -3.63 6.03 15.19
C PRO A 265 -3.83 4.53 14.92
N SER A 266 -3.90 3.69 15.96
CA SER A 266 -4.15 2.26 15.77
C SER A 266 -5.54 1.98 15.20
N TRP A 267 -6.53 2.73 15.66
CA TRP A 267 -7.92 2.59 15.21
C TRP A 267 -8.08 2.93 13.72
N VAL A 268 -7.60 4.10 13.29
CA VAL A 268 -7.70 4.49 11.87
C VAL A 268 -6.89 3.59 10.96
N LEU A 269 -5.75 3.07 11.45
CA LEU A 269 -4.94 2.12 10.69
C LEU A 269 -5.66 0.78 10.52
N MET A 270 -6.23 0.20 11.58
CA MET A 270 -6.99 -1.05 11.49
C MET A 270 -8.15 -0.91 10.52
N ALA A 271 -8.95 0.16 10.66
CA ALA A 271 -10.07 0.42 9.76
C ALA A 271 -9.63 0.58 8.29
N ALA A 272 -8.49 1.25 8.05
CA ALA A 272 -7.95 1.42 6.71
C ALA A 272 -7.45 0.10 6.09
N VAL A 273 -6.78 -0.75 6.88
CA VAL A 273 -6.29 -2.05 6.42
C VAL A 273 -7.45 -3.03 6.17
N GLU A 274 -8.52 -2.94 6.95
CA GLU A 274 -9.77 -3.70 6.73
C GLU A 274 -10.61 -3.15 5.56
N GLY A 275 -10.18 -2.05 4.95
CA GLY A 275 -10.88 -1.46 3.80
C GLY A 275 -12.20 -0.80 4.13
N LEU A 276 -12.42 -0.40 5.39
CA LEU A 276 -13.67 0.23 5.79
C LEU A 276 -13.78 1.65 5.21
N PRO A 277 -14.95 2.07 4.72
CA PRO A 277 -15.20 3.46 4.37
C PRO A 277 -15.25 4.33 5.64
N GLU A 278 -14.87 5.61 5.56
CA GLU A 278 -14.80 6.53 6.71
C GLU A 278 -16.08 6.55 7.55
N ALA A 279 -17.24 6.47 6.90
CA ALA A 279 -18.53 6.42 7.58
C ALA A 279 -18.71 5.19 8.49
N SER A 280 -17.98 4.11 8.23
CA SER A 280 -18.05 2.85 8.98
C SER A 280 -16.96 2.70 10.03
N TYR A 281 -16.05 3.67 10.18
CA TYR A 281 -14.96 3.59 11.18
C TYR A 281 -15.49 3.47 12.61
N GLY A 282 -16.69 3.98 12.91
CA GLY A 282 -17.31 3.81 14.22
C GLY A 282 -17.55 2.34 14.63
N ALA A 283 -17.63 1.44 13.66
CA ALA A 283 -17.76 0.00 13.90
C ALA A 283 -16.41 -0.72 14.07
N ALA A 284 -15.29 -0.07 13.68
CA ALA A 284 -13.96 -0.66 13.84
C ALA A 284 -13.54 -0.74 15.30
N ARG A 285 -12.77 -1.77 15.60
CA ARG A 285 -12.26 -2.02 16.96
C ARG A 285 -11.36 -0.87 17.43
N TYR A 286 -11.61 -0.35 18.62
CA TYR A 286 -10.78 0.62 19.30
C TYR A 286 -10.01 -0.06 20.44
N LEU A 287 -8.68 -0.08 20.39
CA LEU A 287 -7.85 -0.77 21.38
C LEU A 287 -7.87 -0.06 22.73
N LYS A 288 -8.06 -0.83 23.80
CA LYS A 288 -7.84 -0.34 25.18
C LYS A 288 -6.34 -0.19 25.46
N PRO A 289 -5.92 0.63 26.45
CA PRO A 289 -4.52 0.70 26.85
C PRO A 289 -3.94 -0.70 27.16
N GLY A 290 -2.79 -1.02 26.59
CA GLY A 290 -2.14 -2.33 26.74
C GLY A 290 -2.74 -3.46 25.91
N GLU A 291 -3.79 -3.20 25.14
CA GLU A 291 -4.40 -4.18 24.24
C GLU A 291 -3.68 -4.21 22.89
N PHE A 292 -3.69 -5.37 22.24
CA PHE A 292 -3.15 -5.55 20.91
C PHE A 292 -4.12 -6.26 19.96
N HIS A 293 -3.90 -6.05 18.67
CA HIS A 293 -4.58 -6.73 17.58
C HIS A 293 -3.59 -7.12 16.50
N LYS A 294 -3.75 -8.34 15.95
CA LYS A 294 -2.88 -8.86 14.90
C LYS A 294 -3.49 -8.57 13.54
N VAL A 295 -2.73 -7.90 12.70
CA VAL A 295 -3.11 -7.52 11.35
C VAL A 295 -2.13 -8.13 10.37
N ARG A 296 -2.63 -8.88 9.41
CA ARG A 296 -1.81 -9.37 8.30
C ARG A 296 -1.86 -8.34 7.18
N LEU A 297 -0.71 -7.78 6.85
CA LEU A 297 -0.61 -6.90 5.69
C LEU A 297 -0.55 -7.75 4.44
N HIS A 298 -1.56 -7.67 3.61
CA HIS A 298 -1.48 -8.17 2.24
C HIS A 298 -0.55 -7.27 1.43
N ASN A 299 0.04 -7.80 0.36
CA ASN A 299 1.06 -7.08 -0.45
C ASN A 299 0.57 -5.79 -1.11
N TRP A 300 -0.69 -5.51 -1.00
CA TRP A 300 -1.30 -4.38 -1.65
C TRP A 300 -1.79 -3.35 -0.63
N PRO A 301 -1.46 -2.06 -0.79
CA PRO A 301 -2.18 -1.02 -0.09
C PRO A 301 -3.61 -1.05 -0.62
N TYR A 302 -4.50 -1.74 0.08
CA TYR A 302 -5.91 -1.70 -0.21
C TYR A 302 -6.37 -0.27 0.10
N ASN A 303 -6.51 0.54 -0.93
CA ASN A 303 -7.24 1.78 -0.86
C ASN A 303 -8.71 1.41 -0.74
N GLY A 304 -9.16 1.14 0.51
CA GLY A 304 -10.52 0.74 0.77
C GLY A 304 -11.50 1.65 0.07
N GLY A 305 -12.18 1.12 -0.96
CA GLY A 305 -13.42 1.63 -1.52
C GLY A 305 -13.53 3.11 -1.90
N GLY A 306 -12.44 3.86 -1.93
CA GLY A 306 -12.41 5.20 -2.49
C GLY A 306 -12.49 5.10 -4.01
N GLU A 307 -13.43 5.80 -4.63
CA GLU A 307 -13.41 6.03 -6.07
C GLU A 307 -11.99 6.41 -6.48
N LEU A 308 -11.47 5.70 -7.48
CA LEU A 308 -10.20 6.05 -8.10
C LEU A 308 -10.33 7.49 -8.61
N ASP A 309 -9.74 8.44 -7.92
CA ASP A 309 -9.65 9.81 -8.42
C ASP A 309 -8.63 9.81 -9.56
N LEU A 310 -9.12 9.61 -10.76
CA LEU A 310 -8.34 9.59 -11.99
C LEU A 310 -7.66 10.95 -12.28
N HIS A 311 -7.99 11.99 -11.52
CA HIS A 311 -7.41 13.33 -11.66
C HIS A 311 -6.30 13.62 -10.64
N ARG A 312 -6.10 12.78 -9.64
CA ARG A 312 -4.90 12.88 -8.81
C ARG A 312 -3.71 12.27 -9.57
N PRO A 313 -2.64 13.04 -9.79
CA PRO A 313 -1.40 12.45 -10.27
C PRO A 313 -1.03 11.33 -9.30
N TYR A 314 -0.72 10.16 -9.85
CA TYR A 314 -0.19 9.03 -9.11
C TYR A 314 1.05 9.54 -8.35
N VAL A 315 0.90 9.79 -7.07
CA VAL A 315 2.05 10.07 -6.22
C VAL A 315 2.77 8.73 -6.12
N ASP A 316 4.00 8.68 -6.58
CA ASP A 316 4.89 7.51 -6.49
C ASP A 316 4.94 6.99 -5.05
N ALA A 317 3.95 6.21 -4.66
CA ALA A 317 3.92 5.53 -3.36
C ALA A 317 4.55 4.14 -3.44
N VAL A 318 5.12 3.79 -4.59
CA VAL A 318 5.83 2.52 -4.76
C VAL A 318 7.04 2.74 -5.65
N ARG A 319 8.14 3.20 -5.09
CA ARG A 319 9.44 2.76 -5.56
C ARG A 319 9.64 1.35 -5.02
N LEU A 320 9.31 0.38 -5.84
CA LEU A 320 9.73 -1.00 -5.67
C LEU A 320 11.25 -1.11 -5.80
#